data_26cb860943c9b475f34800e375c325c1
#
_entry.id   26cb860943c9b475f34800e375c325c1
#
_cell.length_a   1.000
_cell.length_b   1.000
_cell.length_c   1.000
_cell.angle_alpha   90.00
_cell.angle_beta   90.00
_cell.angle_gamma   90.00
#
_symmetry.space_group_name_H-M   'P 1'
#
loop_
_entity.id
_entity.type
_entity.pdbx_description
1 polymer ?
#
loop_
_entity_poly.entity_id
_entity_poly.type
_entity_poly.pdbx_seq_one_letter_code
_entity_poly.pdbx_strand_id
1 'polypeptide(L)'
;MHTSTRSFRTGKRFLAHHRPKIALEYFRKALRSCPVDQRQELVRTLFYTGIVLKKIGLPSSALKSWLTARSLDKRSYAGRMADRYLNDYGMLRQMSSELDDWNAFYSVQLKKYLESKRSRKIGSQGEKDMIWDLIFEYWQGIVYSGVLRGKTNSEKLALFSDVEIIFPYFSPPGEKHEIIHVNFFSRSRVSPDDPCPCHSGLPYGQCCGRIKCDEELLYGLF
;
A
#
# COMPACT_ATOMS: atom_id res chain seq x y z
N MET A 1 37.29 -2.33 -7.14
CA MET A 1 36.18 -1.35 -7.04
C MET A 1 34.89 -2.15 -7.01
N HIS A 2 34.16 -2.13 -5.89
CA HIS A 2 32.98 -2.99 -5.71
C HIS A 2 31.91 -2.69 -6.78
N THR A 3 31.25 -3.74 -7.25
CA THR A 3 30.19 -3.67 -8.29
C THR A 3 29.05 -2.75 -7.87
N SER A 4 28.77 -2.68 -6.56
CA SER A 4 27.76 -1.78 -5.96
C SER A 4 28.10 -0.31 -6.20
N THR A 5 29.34 0.12 -5.90
CA THR A 5 29.79 1.51 -6.07
C THR A 5 29.73 1.94 -7.53
N ARG A 6 30.10 1.05 -8.47
CA ARG A 6 30.00 1.36 -9.92
C ARG A 6 28.55 1.55 -10.33
N SER A 7 27.67 0.63 -9.92
CA SER A 7 26.23 0.72 -10.21
C SER A 7 25.62 1.98 -9.59
N PHE A 8 25.96 2.32 -8.36
CA PHE A 8 25.51 3.54 -7.70
C PHE A 8 25.90 4.80 -8.47
N ARG A 9 27.17 4.92 -8.88
CA ARG A 9 27.65 6.06 -9.68
C ARG A 9 26.92 6.18 -11.02
N THR A 10 26.69 5.05 -11.69
CA THR A 10 25.93 5.02 -12.95
C THR A 10 24.49 5.47 -12.73
N GLY A 11 23.82 4.99 -11.68
CA GLY A 11 22.48 5.42 -11.31
C GLY A 11 22.39 6.94 -11.08
N LYS A 12 23.37 7.53 -10.36
CA LYS A 12 23.44 8.99 -10.16
C LYS A 12 23.56 9.75 -11.50
N ARG A 13 24.35 9.26 -12.44
CA ARG A 13 24.48 9.89 -13.77
C ARG A 13 23.14 9.90 -14.50
N PHE A 14 22.42 8.76 -14.54
CA PHE A 14 21.11 8.70 -15.18
C PHE A 14 20.08 9.60 -14.48
N LEU A 15 20.13 9.70 -13.16
CA LEU A 15 19.27 10.61 -12.42
C LEU A 15 19.55 12.07 -12.76
N ALA A 16 20.82 12.46 -12.90
CA ALA A 16 21.23 13.79 -13.34
C ALA A 16 20.77 14.12 -14.76
N HIS A 17 20.72 13.11 -15.64
CA HIS A 17 20.19 13.23 -17.00
C HIS A 17 18.67 13.06 -17.12
N HIS A 18 17.92 13.24 -16.02
CA HIS A 18 16.45 13.14 -15.99
C HIS A 18 15.88 11.80 -16.50
N ARG A 19 16.61 10.70 -16.30
CA ARG A 19 16.18 9.32 -16.63
C ARG A 19 15.95 8.49 -15.37
N PRO A 20 14.92 8.81 -14.56
CA PRO A 20 14.73 8.19 -13.26
C PRO A 20 14.43 6.69 -13.33
N LYS A 21 13.68 6.20 -14.32
CA LYS A 21 13.40 4.76 -14.46
C LYS A 21 14.68 3.95 -14.64
N ILE A 22 15.60 4.39 -15.50
CA ILE A 22 16.89 3.73 -15.70
C ILE A 22 17.75 3.85 -14.43
N ALA A 23 17.76 5.01 -13.78
CA ALA A 23 18.49 5.22 -12.53
C ALA A 23 18.03 4.22 -11.45
N LEU A 24 16.72 3.91 -11.36
CA LEU A 24 16.17 2.95 -10.42
C LEU A 24 16.76 1.54 -10.60
N GLU A 25 16.89 1.08 -11.83
CA GLU A 25 17.49 -0.23 -12.12
C GLU A 25 18.92 -0.34 -11.60
N TYR A 26 19.71 0.73 -11.83
CA TYR A 26 21.09 0.78 -11.35
C TYR A 26 21.17 0.87 -9.82
N PHE A 27 20.27 1.59 -9.15
CA PHE A 27 20.23 1.61 -7.71
C PHE A 27 19.78 0.27 -7.13
N ARG A 28 18.80 -0.41 -7.74
CA ARG A 28 18.43 -1.80 -7.37
C ARG A 28 19.62 -2.76 -7.52
N LYS A 29 20.38 -2.63 -8.62
CA LYS A 29 21.60 -3.42 -8.82
C LYS A 29 22.66 -3.11 -7.76
N ALA A 30 22.83 -1.84 -7.40
CA ALA A 30 23.74 -1.42 -6.35
C ALA A 30 23.32 -2.01 -4.98
N LEU A 31 22.03 -1.97 -4.62
CA LEU A 31 21.51 -2.55 -3.38
C LEU A 31 21.73 -4.07 -3.30
N ARG A 32 21.46 -4.81 -4.40
CA ARG A 32 21.64 -6.27 -4.45
C ARG A 32 23.10 -6.71 -4.31
N SER A 33 24.03 -5.88 -4.78
CA SER A 33 25.47 -6.19 -4.76
C SER A 33 26.21 -5.52 -3.60
N CYS A 34 25.51 -4.76 -2.75
CA CYS A 34 26.11 -4.08 -1.61
C CYS A 34 26.25 -5.06 -0.43
N PRO A 35 27.45 -5.28 0.09
CA PRO A 35 27.64 -6.06 1.30
C PRO A 35 26.90 -5.42 2.49
N VAL A 36 26.39 -6.27 3.40
CA VAL A 36 25.55 -5.82 4.54
C VAL A 36 26.36 -5.00 5.56
N ASP A 37 27.66 -5.23 5.64
CA ASP A 37 28.61 -4.48 6.48
C ASP A 37 28.86 -3.05 5.99
N GLN A 38 28.65 -2.78 4.70
CA GLN A 38 28.80 -1.45 4.13
C GLN A 38 27.58 -0.55 4.36
N ARG A 39 27.28 -0.34 5.64
CA ARG A 39 26.08 0.38 6.11
C ARG A 39 25.92 1.77 5.47
N GLN A 40 26.99 2.54 5.37
CA GLN A 40 26.95 3.88 4.79
C GLN A 40 26.60 3.87 3.29
N GLU A 41 27.11 2.88 2.54
CA GLU A 41 26.80 2.74 1.11
C GLU A 41 25.33 2.33 0.90
N LEU A 42 24.82 1.44 1.75
CA LEU A 42 23.41 1.07 1.78
C LEU A 42 22.52 2.29 2.04
N VAL A 43 22.82 3.06 3.08
CA VAL A 43 22.06 4.27 3.45
C VAL A 43 22.04 5.27 2.29
N ARG A 44 23.20 5.52 1.66
CA ARG A 44 23.29 6.42 0.50
C ARG A 44 22.45 5.91 -0.67
N THR A 45 22.55 4.61 -0.97
CA THR A 45 21.83 4.02 -2.09
C THR A 45 20.32 4.06 -1.86
N LEU A 46 19.85 3.72 -0.65
CA LEU A 46 18.45 3.83 -0.25
C LEU A 46 17.95 5.29 -0.34
N PHE A 47 18.76 6.26 0.09
CA PHE A 47 18.39 7.67 -0.02
C PHE A 47 18.11 8.08 -1.48
N TYR A 48 19.02 7.75 -2.41
CA TYR A 48 18.84 8.06 -3.83
C TYR A 48 17.73 7.23 -4.48
N THR A 49 17.53 6.00 -4.03
CA THR A 49 16.39 5.16 -4.45
C THR A 49 15.07 5.85 -4.11
N GLY A 50 14.93 6.38 -2.90
CA GLY A 50 13.75 7.15 -2.50
C GLY A 50 13.52 8.39 -3.36
N ILE A 51 14.58 9.14 -3.70
CA ILE A 51 14.47 10.30 -4.60
C ILE A 51 13.91 9.88 -5.97
N VAL A 52 14.44 8.78 -6.52
CA VAL A 52 14.00 8.27 -7.82
C VAL A 52 12.57 7.77 -7.77
N LEU A 53 12.22 6.99 -6.75
CA LEU A 53 10.86 6.49 -6.56
C LEU A 53 9.84 7.64 -6.50
N LYS A 54 10.16 8.71 -5.76
CA LYS A 54 9.31 9.91 -5.75
C LYS A 54 9.16 10.53 -7.14
N LYS A 55 10.27 10.65 -7.91
CA LYS A 55 10.24 11.24 -9.25
C LYS A 55 9.42 10.43 -10.26
N ILE A 56 9.29 9.12 -10.07
CA ILE A 56 8.46 8.24 -10.93
C ILE A 56 7.02 8.06 -10.43
N GLY A 57 6.60 8.81 -9.39
CA GLY A 57 5.23 8.80 -8.90
C GLY A 57 4.93 7.73 -7.85
N LEU A 58 5.93 7.16 -7.18
CA LEU A 58 5.80 6.14 -6.14
C LEU A 58 6.20 6.69 -4.75
N PRO A 59 5.43 7.66 -4.19
CA PRO A 59 5.82 8.35 -2.96
C PRO A 59 5.82 7.43 -1.72
N SER A 60 4.93 6.46 -1.62
CA SER A 60 4.89 5.49 -0.51
C SER A 60 6.14 4.62 -0.50
N SER A 61 6.57 4.11 -1.66
CA SER A 61 7.81 3.35 -1.78
C SER A 61 9.05 4.21 -1.51
N ALA A 62 9.02 5.50 -1.89
CA ALA A 62 10.09 6.45 -1.57
C ALA A 62 10.22 6.63 -0.06
N LEU A 63 9.09 6.83 0.65
CA LEU A 63 9.06 6.95 2.10
C LEU A 63 9.63 5.71 2.78
N LYS A 64 9.22 4.51 2.35
CA LYS A 64 9.79 3.25 2.86
C LYS A 64 11.31 3.20 2.70
N SER A 65 11.81 3.57 1.53
CA SER A 65 13.25 3.58 1.28
C SER A 65 14.00 4.53 2.22
N TRP A 66 13.44 5.71 2.50
CA TRP A 66 14.03 6.66 3.47
C TRP A 66 13.91 6.17 4.92
N LEU A 67 12.78 5.53 5.30
CA LEU A 67 12.61 4.94 6.63
C LEU A 67 13.60 3.81 6.87
N THR A 68 13.81 2.94 5.87
CA THR A 68 14.84 1.89 5.93
C THR A 68 16.24 2.50 6.06
N ALA A 69 16.55 3.55 5.31
CA ALA A 69 17.83 4.25 5.45
C ALA A 69 18.00 4.87 6.85
N ARG A 70 16.91 5.45 7.43
CA ARG A 70 16.90 5.99 8.80
C ARG A 70 17.10 4.92 9.86
N SER A 71 16.55 3.72 9.69
CA SER A 71 16.75 2.61 10.63
C SER A 71 18.21 2.12 10.64
N LEU A 72 18.87 2.19 9.49
CA LEU A 72 20.28 1.89 9.36
C LEU A 72 21.18 2.99 9.96
N ASP A 73 20.84 4.25 9.73
CA ASP A 73 21.58 5.40 10.27
C ASP A 73 20.60 6.54 10.61
N LYS A 74 20.35 6.71 11.91
CA LYS A 74 19.42 7.73 12.45
C LYS A 74 19.85 9.16 12.12
N ARG A 75 21.15 9.43 11.91
CA ARG A 75 21.70 10.76 11.61
C ARG A 75 21.74 11.06 10.11
N SER A 76 21.33 10.10 9.28
CA SER A 76 21.34 10.24 7.83
C SER A 76 20.38 11.33 7.34
N TYR A 77 20.70 11.92 6.20
CA TYR A 77 19.79 12.86 5.53
C TYR A 77 18.45 12.23 5.13
N ALA A 78 18.42 10.90 4.98
CA ALA A 78 17.21 10.15 4.70
C ALA A 78 16.17 10.28 5.82
N GLY A 79 16.61 10.37 7.10
CA GLY A 79 15.72 10.61 8.23
C GLY A 79 14.96 11.94 8.07
N ARG A 80 15.67 13.02 7.79
CA ARG A 80 15.04 14.34 7.55
C ARG A 80 14.07 14.33 6.36
N MET A 81 14.38 13.56 5.32
CA MET A 81 13.45 13.37 4.20
C MET A 81 12.22 12.58 4.61
N ALA A 82 12.37 11.50 5.37
CA ALA A 82 11.25 10.75 5.88
C ALA A 82 10.32 11.63 6.74
N ASP A 83 10.87 12.38 7.69
CA ASP A 83 10.10 13.25 8.60
C ASP A 83 9.26 14.31 7.85
N ARG A 84 9.74 14.77 6.70
CA ARG A 84 9.00 15.72 5.84
C ARG A 84 7.74 15.11 5.23
N TYR A 85 7.75 13.80 4.98
CA TYR A 85 6.66 13.08 4.29
C TYR A 85 5.84 12.19 5.20
N LEU A 86 6.23 12.02 6.45
CA LEU A 86 5.46 11.32 7.46
C LEU A 86 4.34 12.20 8.02
N ASN A 87 3.18 11.60 8.23
CA ASN A 87 2.16 12.11 9.13
C ASN A 87 2.38 11.55 10.55
N ASP A 88 1.56 11.95 11.50
CA ASP A 88 1.67 11.53 12.91
C ASP A 88 1.29 10.06 13.12
N TYR A 89 0.67 9.41 12.13
CA TYR A 89 0.41 7.96 12.13
C TYR A 89 1.60 7.14 11.60
N GLY A 90 2.70 7.78 11.23
CA GLY A 90 3.87 7.11 10.64
C GLY A 90 3.68 6.70 9.17
N MET A 91 2.68 7.26 8.51
CA MET A 91 2.32 6.98 7.11
C MET A 91 2.67 8.17 6.21
N LEU A 92 2.52 7.99 4.90
CA LEU A 92 2.68 9.09 3.94
C LEU A 92 1.62 10.17 4.21
N ARG A 93 2.08 11.39 4.49
CA ARG A 93 1.22 12.56 4.73
C ARG A 93 0.38 12.87 3.51
N GLN A 94 -0.91 13.04 3.71
CA GLN A 94 -1.89 13.43 2.71
C GLN A 94 -2.08 14.95 2.66
N MET A 95 -2.99 15.40 1.80
CA MET A 95 -3.29 16.83 1.61
C MET A 95 -4.03 17.44 2.80
N SER A 96 -4.76 16.64 3.57
CA SER A 96 -5.49 17.08 4.76
C SER A 96 -5.37 16.07 5.89
N SER A 97 -5.58 16.54 7.13
CA SER A 97 -5.63 15.68 8.32
C SER A 97 -6.74 14.65 8.26
N GLU A 98 -7.87 14.98 7.63
CA GLU A 98 -8.99 14.05 7.44
C GLU A 98 -8.63 12.88 6.52
N LEU A 99 -7.84 13.15 5.48
CA LEU A 99 -7.31 12.10 4.60
C LEU A 99 -6.23 11.26 5.31
N ASP A 100 -5.45 11.86 6.20
CA ASP A 100 -4.52 11.13 7.06
C ASP A 100 -5.28 10.20 8.02
N ASP A 101 -6.34 10.70 8.65
CA ASP A 101 -7.23 9.92 9.53
C ASP A 101 -7.89 8.76 8.76
N TRP A 102 -8.45 9.04 7.57
CA TRP A 102 -9.01 8.01 6.70
C TRP A 102 -8.02 6.92 6.34
N ASN A 103 -6.82 7.29 5.90
CA ASN A 103 -5.80 6.31 5.54
C ASN A 103 -5.34 5.48 6.75
N ALA A 104 -5.25 6.09 7.93
CA ALA A 104 -4.92 5.37 9.15
C ALA A 104 -6.02 4.36 9.49
N PHE A 105 -7.29 4.78 9.48
CA PHE A 105 -8.43 3.90 9.72
C PHE A 105 -8.48 2.74 8.72
N TYR A 106 -8.41 3.06 7.42
CA TYR A 106 -8.40 2.06 6.35
C TYR A 106 -7.27 1.03 6.52
N SER A 107 -6.06 1.49 6.84
CA SER A 107 -4.90 0.61 7.03
C SER A 107 -5.07 -0.33 8.23
N VAL A 108 -5.63 0.16 9.33
CA VAL A 108 -5.92 -0.67 10.53
C VAL A 108 -6.96 -1.74 10.20
N GLN A 109 -8.06 -1.37 9.56
CA GLN A 109 -9.12 -2.31 9.24
C GLN A 109 -8.71 -3.32 8.16
N LEU A 110 -7.99 -2.87 7.14
CA LEU A 110 -7.43 -3.76 6.11
C LEU A 110 -6.45 -4.78 6.74
N LYS A 111 -5.61 -4.34 7.67
CA LYS A 111 -4.70 -5.23 8.38
C LYS A 111 -5.47 -6.30 9.17
N LYS A 112 -6.50 -5.92 9.93
CA LYS A 112 -7.38 -6.85 10.66
C LYS A 112 -8.01 -7.87 9.70
N TYR A 113 -8.54 -7.40 8.57
CA TYR A 113 -9.09 -8.27 7.55
C TYR A 113 -8.07 -9.29 7.02
N LEU A 114 -6.87 -8.83 6.66
CA LEU A 114 -5.82 -9.71 6.15
C LEU A 114 -5.31 -10.70 7.20
N GLU A 115 -5.28 -10.31 8.47
CA GLU A 115 -4.91 -11.20 9.58
C GLU A 115 -5.96 -12.28 9.85
N SER A 116 -7.24 -12.01 9.60
CA SER A 116 -8.31 -13.01 9.72
C SER A 116 -8.29 -14.05 8.59
N LYS A 117 -7.62 -13.75 7.47
CA LYS A 117 -7.51 -14.68 6.33
C LYS A 117 -6.28 -15.58 6.44
N ARG A 118 -6.48 -16.88 6.18
CA ARG A 118 -5.37 -17.85 6.11
C ARG A 118 -4.32 -17.46 5.05
N SER A 119 -4.78 -16.97 3.88
CA SER A 119 -3.90 -16.56 2.77
C SER A 119 -3.16 -15.25 3.04
N ARG A 120 -3.67 -14.41 3.95
CA ARG A 120 -3.21 -13.04 4.22
C ARG A 120 -3.10 -12.17 2.96
N LYS A 121 -3.88 -12.48 1.93
CA LYS A 121 -3.88 -11.78 0.64
C LYS A 121 -5.31 -11.52 0.17
N ILE A 122 -5.49 -10.44 -0.59
CA ILE A 122 -6.71 -10.19 -1.35
C ILE A 122 -6.69 -11.08 -2.58
N GLY A 123 -7.76 -11.84 -2.80
CA GLY A 123 -7.82 -12.85 -3.86
C GLY A 123 -8.42 -12.35 -5.17
N SER A 124 -9.23 -11.29 -5.13
CA SER A 124 -9.93 -10.78 -6.31
C SER A 124 -10.19 -9.28 -6.24
N GLN A 125 -10.49 -8.67 -7.38
CA GLN A 125 -10.89 -7.26 -7.43
C GLN A 125 -12.22 -7.05 -6.70
N GLY A 126 -13.20 -7.94 -6.87
CA GLY A 126 -14.48 -7.84 -6.16
C GLY A 126 -14.33 -7.91 -4.64
N GLU A 127 -13.41 -8.75 -4.13
CA GLU A 127 -13.06 -8.76 -2.71
C GLU A 127 -12.48 -7.41 -2.27
N LYS A 128 -11.58 -6.83 -3.05
CA LYS A 128 -10.97 -5.54 -2.74
C LYS A 128 -12.00 -4.42 -2.69
N ASP A 129 -12.90 -4.38 -3.67
CA ASP A 129 -13.94 -3.36 -3.77
C ASP A 129 -14.92 -3.48 -2.59
N MET A 130 -15.35 -4.70 -2.26
CA MET A 130 -16.18 -4.96 -1.08
C MET A 130 -15.52 -4.50 0.23
N ILE A 131 -14.23 -4.83 0.43
CA ILE A 131 -13.50 -4.41 1.63
C ILE A 131 -13.46 -2.89 1.70
N TRP A 132 -13.17 -2.23 0.58
CA TRP A 132 -13.11 -0.78 0.51
C TRP A 132 -14.46 -0.15 0.85
N ASP A 133 -15.55 -0.64 0.26
CA ASP A 133 -16.92 -0.13 0.47
C ASP A 133 -17.34 -0.27 1.93
N LEU A 134 -17.12 -1.45 2.54
CA LEU A 134 -17.46 -1.70 3.94
C LEU A 134 -16.64 -0.80 4.89
N ILE A 135 -15.34 -0.71 4.69
CA ILE A 135 -14.50 0.15 5.54
C ILE A 135 -14.92 1.62 5.37
N PHE A 136 -15.30 2.03 4.16
CA PHE A 136 -15.73 3.40 3.88
C PHE A 136 -17.08 3.72 4.53
N GLU A 137 -18.03 2.78 4.53
CA GLU A 137 -19.32 2.93 5.21
C GLU A 137 -19.13 3.14 6.73
N TYR A 138 -18.31 2.31 7.38
CA TYR A 138 -17.97 2.49 8.79
C TYR A 138 -17.27 3.82 9.05
N TRP A 139 -16.36 4.23 8.17
CA TRP A 139 -15.70 5.53 8.25
C TRP A 139 -16.68 6.69 8.21
N GLN A 140 -17.64 6.65 7.29
CA GLN A 140 -18.69 7.69 7.22
C GLN A 140 -19.47 7.78 8.54
N GLY A 141 -19.81 6.65 9.14
CA GLY A 141 -20.46 6.61 10.45
C GLY A 141 -19.62 7.26 11.55
N ILE A 142 -18.30 6.98 11.58
CA ILE A 142 -17.36 7.58 12.55
C ILE A 142 -17.28 9.10 12.37
N VAL A 143 -17.15 9.58 11.13
CA VAL A 143 -17.09 11.01 10.82
C VAL A 143 -18.40 11.69 11.20
N TYR A 144 -19.53 11.11 10.82
CA TYR A 144 -20.86 11.65 11.10
C TYR A 144 -21.15 11.75 12.60
N SER A 145 -20.71 10.77 13.38
CA SER A 145 -20.85 10.79 14.85
C SER A 145 -20.07 11.91 15.53
N GLY A 146 -19.09 12.49 14.87
CA GLY A 146 -18.23 13.54 15.41
C GLY A 146 -17.27 13.05 16.51
N VAL A 147 -17.16 11.74 16.75
CA VAL A 147 -16.34 11.14 17.82
C VAL A 147 -14.84 11.47 17.70
N LEU A 148 -14.36 11.88 16.52
CA LEU A 148 -12.96 12.25 16.28
C LEU A 148 -12.62 13.67 16.76
N ARG A 149 -13.63 14.51 17.04
CA ARG A 149 -13.40 15.91 17.42
C ARG A 149 -12.66 16.02 18.74
N GLY A 150 -11.64 16.85 18.75
CA GLY A 150 -10.81 17.10 19.94
C GLY A 150 -9.88 15.97 20.36
N LYS A 151 -9.85 14.84 19.62
CA LYS A 151 -8.96 13.73 19.92
C LYS A 151 -7.58 13.93 19.29
N THR A 152 -6.57 13.53 20.03
CA THR A 152 -5.20 13.40 19.52
C THR A 152 -5.08 12.24 18.54
N ASN A 153 -4.05 12.24 17.70
CA ASN A 153 -3.85 11.15 16.72
C ASN A 153 -3.64 9.79 17.38
N SER A 154 -3.07 9.74 18.58
CA SER A 154 -2.94 8.50 19.36
C SER A 154 -4.29 7.98 19.84
N GLU A 155 -5.18 8.85 20.32
CA GLU A 155 -6.54 8.48 20.75
C GLU A 155 -7.41 8.05 19.56
N LYS A 156 -7.25 8.71 18.40
CA LYS A 156 -7.90 8.30 17.16
C LYS A 156 -7.43 6.92 16.72
N LEU A 157 -6.12 6.64 16.79
CA LEU A 157 -5.57 5.34 16.41
C LEU A 157 -6.06 4.22 17.33
N ALA A 158 -6.18 4.48 18.63
CA ALA A 158 -6.77 3.55 19.58
C ALA A 158 -8.23 3.26 19.20
N LEU A 159 -9.03 4.30 18.97
CA LEU A 159 -10.42 4.15 18.52
C LEU A 159 -10.51 3.37 17.20
N PHE A 160 -9.65 3.65 16.22
CA PHE A 160 -9.60 2.90 14.95
C PHE A 160 -9.30 1.41 15.18
N SER A 161 -8.47 1.11 16.19
CA SER A 161 -8.14 -0.26 16.55
C SER A 161 -9.28 -0.97 17.30
N ASP A 162 -10.14 -0.23 18.00
CA ASP A 162 -11.28 -0.79 18.74
C ASP A 162 -12.48 -1.07 17.82
N VAL A 163 -12.58 -0.40 16.69
CA VAL A 163 -13.66 -0.65 15.72
C VAL A 163 -13.53 -2.04 15.13
N GLU A 164 -14.60 -2.84 15.24
CA GLU A 164 -14.71 -4.16 14.61
C GLU A 164 -15.65 -4.09 13.40
N ILE A 165 -15.13 -4.48 12.24
CA ILE A 165 -15.92 -4.62 11.02
C ILE A 165 -16.11 -6.11 10.74
N ILE A 166 -17.35 -6.52 10.57
CA ILE A 166 -17.68 -7.91 10.19
C ILE A 166 -17.57 -8.02 8.67
N PHE A 167 -16.48 -8.63 8.21
CA PHE A 167 -16.25 -8.87 6.80
C PHE A 167 -16.89 -10.21 6.38
N PRO A 168 -17.58 -10.26 5.23
CA PRO A 168 -18.01 -11.54 4.66
C PRO A 168 -16.78 -12.39 4.30
N TYR A 169 -16.88 -13.69 4.60
CA TYR A 169 -15.80 -14.65 4.31
C TYR A 169 -15.77 -14.99 2.82
N PHE A 170 -14.59 -14.88 2.21
CA PHE A 170 -14.31 -15.37 0.87
C PHE A 170 -13.32 -16.53 0.97
N SER A 171 -13.75 -17.69 0.51
CA SER A 171 -12.84 -18.85 0.37
C SER A 171 -11.76 -18.53 -0.67
N PRO A 172 -10.47 -18.85 -0.41
CA PRO A 172 -9.42 -18.64 -1.39
C PRO A 172 -9.66 -19.52 -2.63
N PRO A 173 -9.35 -19.03 -3.84
CA PRO A 173 -9.41 -19.86 -5.04
C PRO A 173 -8.46 -21.05 -4.88
N GLY A 174 -8.96 -22.27 -4.95
CA GLY A 174 -8.19 -23.51 -4.83
C GLY A 174 -8.64 -24.48 -3.74
N GLU A 175 -9.38 -24.06 -2.74
CA GLU A 175 -10.17 -25.00 -1.93
C GLU A 175 -11.41 -25.39 -2.76
N LYS A 176 -11.74 -26.68 -2.82
CA LYS A 176 -12.90 -27.24 -3.57
C LYS A 176 -14.26 -26.79 -3.00
N HIS A 177 -14.36 -25.54 -2.59
CA HIS A 177 -15.60 -24.93 -2.19
C HIS A 177 -16.12 -24.12 -3.38
N GLU A 178 -17.37 -24.36 -3.70
CA GLU A 178 -18.09 -23.62 -4.72
C GLU A 178 -17.95 -22.11 -4.45
N ILE A 179 -17.28 -21.37 -5.35
CA ILE A 179 -17.16 -19.92 -5.24
C ILE A 179 -18.54 -19.34 -5.45
N ILE A 180 -19.17 -18.90 -4.38
CA ILE A 180 -20.47 -18.26 -4.45
C ILE A 180 -20.22 -16.77 -4.74
N HIS A 181 -20.43 -16.40 -5.99
CA HIS A 181 -20.47 -14.98 -6.38
C HIS A 181 -21.81 -14.39 -5.94
N VAL A 182 -21.77 -13.38 -5.10
CA VAL A 182 -22.97 -12.70 -4.60
C VAL A 182 -22.98 -11.28 -5.13
N ASN A 183 -24.09 -10.90 -5.76
CA ASN A 183 -24.37 -9.50 -6.04
C ASN A 183 -24.82 -8.83 -4.72
N PHE A 184 -23.99 -7.95 -4.16
CA PHE A 184 -24.25 -7.26 -2.90
C PHE A 184 -25.48 -6.35 -2.95
N PHE A 185 -25.82 -5.82 -4.13
CA PHE A 185 -27.01 -4.97 -4.29
C PHE A 185 -28.31 -5.77 -4.32
N SER A 186 -28.30 -6.98 -4.89
CA SER A 186 -29.50 -7.83 -4.99
C SER A 186 -29.47 -9.04 -4.05
N ARG A 187 -28.35 -9.29 -3.34
CA ARG A 187 -28.10 -10.49 -2.50
C ARG A 187 -28.30 -11.80 -3.26
N SER A 188 -28.20 -11.78 -4.58
CA SER A 188 -28.33 -12.94 -5.46
C SER A 188 -26.96 -13.50 -5.85
N ARG A 189 -26.92 -14.81 -6.15
CA ARG A 189 -25.73 -15.44 -6.73
C ARG A 189 -25.56 -14.95 -8.15
N VAL A 190 -24.32 -14.67 -8.56
CA VAL A 190 -23.95 -14.26 -9.92
C VAL A 190 -23.03 -15.32 -10.51
N SER A 191 -23.41 -15.85 -11.67
CA SER A 191 -22.56 -16.75 -12.45
C SER A 191 -21.48 -15.95 -13.18
N PRO A 192 -20.29 -16.54 -13.48
CA PRO A 192 -19.29 -15.89 -14.33
C PRO A 192 -19.83 -15.44 -15.70
N ASP A 193 -20.83 -16.11 -16.22
CA ASP A 193 -21.44 -15.84 -17.53
C ASP A 193 -22.61 -14.85 -17.46
N ASP A 194 -23.08 -14.52 -16.25
CA ASP A 194 -24.17 -13.55 -16.08
C ASP A 194 -23.72 -12.12 -16.47
N PRO A 195 -24.66 -11.26 -16.91
CA PRO A 195 -24.38 -9.85 -17.14
C PRO A 195 -23.79 -9.19 -15.89
N CYS A 196 -22.71 -8.44 -16.06
CA CYS A 196 -22.06 -7.81 -14.92
C CYS A 196 -22.97 -6.78 -14.24
N PRO A 197 -23.13 -6.79 -12.90
CA PRO A 197 -23.95 -5.83 -12.17
C PRO A 197 -23.50 -4.37 -12.33
N CYS A 198 -22.27 -4.11 -12.81
CA CYS A 198 -21.78 -2.76 -13.11
C CYS A 198 -22.33 -2.18 -14.42
N HIS A 199 -23.19 -2.91 -15.15
CA HIS A 199 -23.78 -2.51 -16.43
C HIS A 199 -22.76 -2.24 -17.55
N SER A 200 -21.57 -2.82 -17.49
CA SER A 200 -20.54 -2.69 -18.53
C SER A 200 -20.87 -3.39 -19.86
N GLY A 201 -21.94 -4.22 -19.89
CA GLY A 201 -22.30 -5.05 -21.04
C GLY A 201 -21.45 -6.31 -21.19
N LEU A 202 -20.47 -6.53 -20.32
CA LEU A 202 -19.62 -7.74 -20.32
C LEU A 202 -20.14 -8.78 -19.31
N PRO A 203 -19.85 -10.09 -19.54
CA PRO A 203 -20.07 -11.12 -18.53
C PRO A 203 -19.29 -10.82 -17.25
N TYR A 204 -19.84 -11.20 -16.09
CA TYR A 204 -19.23 -10.93 -14.78
C TYR A 204 -17.78 -11.43 -14.68
N GLY A 205 -17.51 -12.66 -15.14
CA GLY A 205 -16.15 -13.24 -15.14
C GLY A 205 -15.12 -12.49 -15.99
N GLN A 206 -15.57 -11.70 -16.97
CA GLN A 206 -14.70 -10.88 -17.82
C GLN A 206 -14.63 -9.41 -17.39
N CYS A 207 -15.42 -9.01 -16.39
CA CYS A 207 -15.53 -7.65 -15.87
C CYS A 207 -15.16 -7.60 -14.39
N CYS A 208 -16.12 -7.39 -13.50
CA CYS A 208 -15.87 -7.24 -12.05
C CYS A 208 -15.40 -8.54 -11.38
N GLY A 209 -15.74 -9.71 -11.94
CA GLY A 209 -15.26 -10.99 -11.49
C GLY A 209 -13.87 -11.39 -12.03
N ARG A 210 -13.28 -10.56 -12.91
CA ARG A 210 -11.96 -10.83 -13.47
C ARG A 210 -10.88 -10.63 -12.42
N ILE A 211 -10.14 -11.69 -12.09
CA ILE A 211 -9.01 -11.65 -11.17
C ILE A 211 -7.86 -10.91 -11.87
N LYS A 212 -7.59 -9.68 -11.45
CA LYS A 212 -6.34 -8.98 -11.79
C LYS A 212 -5.46 -9.01 -10.55
N CYS A 213 -4.41 -9.81 -10.60
CA CYS A 213 -3.32 -9.73 -9.62
C CYS A 213 -2.44 -8.52 -9.95
N ASP A 214 -2.85 -7.33 -9.58
CA ASP A 214 -1.96 -6.17 -9.60
C ASP A 214 -1.09 -6.20 -8.34
N GLU A 215 0.08 -6.82 -8.45
CA GLU A 215 1.10 -6.82 -7.38
C GLU A 215 1.54 -5.41 -6.97
N GLU A 216 1.41 -4.41 -7.82
CA GLU A 216 1.83 -3.04 -7.54
C GLU A 216 0.97 -2.32 -6.49
N LEU A 217 -0.30 -2.67 -6.34
CA LEU A 217 -1.19 -2.06 -5.35
C LEU A 217 -0.98 -2.58 -3.93
N LEU A 218 -0.50 -3.80 -3.77
CA LEU A 218 -0.15 -4.38 -2.45
C LEU A 218 1.13 -3.78 -1.87
N TYR A 219 2.06 -3.30 -2.69
CA TYR A 219 3.31 -2.69 -2.24
C TYR A 219 3.20 -1.20 -1.90
N GLY A 220 2.08 -0.56 -2.16
CA GLY A 220 1.84 0.84 -1.82
C GLY A 220 1.29 1.08 -0.41
N LEU A 221 0.84 0.05 0.28
CA LEU A 221 0.14 0.13 1.57
C LEU A 221 0.97 -0.34 2.78
N PHE A 222 2.23 -0.77 2.58
CA PHE A 222 3.13 -1.16 3.67
C PHE A 222 4.48 -0.48 3.56
#